data_a75b9d4374da0bbdba28bad3daa0c275
#
_entry.id   a75b9d4374da0bbdba28bad3daa0c275
#
_cell.length_a   1.000
_cell.length_b   1.000
_cell.length_c   1.000
_cell.angle_alpha   90.00
_cell.angle_beta   90.00
_cell.angle_gamma   90.00
#
_symmetry.space_group_name_H-M   'P 1'
#
loop_
_entity.id
_entity.type
_entity.pdbx_description
1 polymer ?
#
loop_
_entity_poly.entity_id
_entity_poly.type
_entity_poly.pdbx_seq_one_letter_code
_entity_poly.pdbx_strand_id
1 'polypeptide(L)'
;MLREILLALAQPAVGIATFVVPLTSYTHNQVTATTTYYQISQNTNNQSTGITIERLGIGGVKLSMSEAQVRKILGKPVKVENGFIPAIGKVRTLKYAGITLDLDEGAKPGNFTVYQIKATSSKYSTIDGLKVGDRQSKVIRTYGKTEISQDGKVTNLNYIVEEPSPGGLNFSVEKGKITEIFCFYLMN
;
A
#
# COMPACT_ATOMS: atom_id res chain seq x y z
N MET A 1 -35.22 0.57 59.13
CA MET A 1 -34.57 -0.65 58.59
C MET A 1 -34.29 -0.39 57.12
N LEU A 2 -33.12 0.24 56.85
CA LEU A 2 -32.65 0.51 55.49
C LEU A 2 -31.70 -0.61 55.11
N ARG A 3 -31.95 -1.26 53.95
CA ARG A 3 -31.01 -2.18 53.28
C ARG A 3 -30.33 -1.38 52.16
N GLU A 4 -29.05 -1.14 52.34
CA GLU A 4 -28.20 -0.67 51.26
C GLU A 4 -27.91 -1.78 50.25
N ILE A 5 -28.17 -1.50 49.00
CA ILE A 5 -27.79 -2.36 47.87
C ILE A 5 -26.50 -1.82 47.29
N LEU A 6 -25.40 -2.56 47.54
CA LEU A 6 -24.07 -2.27 47.01
C LEU A 6 -24.02 -2.80 45.56
N LEU A 7 -23.94 -1.91 44.60
CA LEU A 7 -23.78 -2.25 43.19
C LEU A 7 -22.27 -2.42 42.91
N ALA A 8 -21.81 -3.65 42.75
CA ALA A 8 -20.45 -3.96 42.33
C ALA A 8 -20.31 -3.78 40.81
N LEU A 9 -19.56 -2.79 40.38
CA LEU A 9 -19.12 -2.63 39.01
C LEU A 9 -18.02 -3.65 38.71
N ALA A 10 -18.34 -4.65 37.89
CA ALA A 10 -17.36 -5.59 37.37
C ALA A 10 -16.61 -4.91 36.20
N GLN A 11 -15.31 -4.70 36.36
CA GLN A 11 -14.41 -4.31 35.27
C GLN A 11 -13.97 -5.56 34.50
N PRO A 12 -13.93 -5.54 33.17
CA PRO A 12 -13.35 -6.64 32.42
C PRO A 12 -11.82 -6.60 32.53
N ALA A 13 -11.25 -7.68 33.03
CA ALA A 13 -9.80 -7.92 33.05
C ALA A 13 -9.29 -8.14 31.64
N VAL A 14 -8.46 -7.24 31.16
CA VAL A 14 -7.68 -7.42 29.92
C VAL A 14 -6.55 -8.39 30.24
N GLY A 15 -6.68 -9.64 29.77
CA GLY A 15 -5.65 -10.65 29.89
C GLY A 15 -4.49 -10.37 28.93
N ILE A 16 -3.32 -10.03 29.49
CA ILE A 16 -2.06 -9.97 28.74
C ILE A 16 -1.52 -11.40 28.65
N ALA A 17 -1.60 -12.01 27.49
CA ALA A 17 -0.93 -13.28 27.21
C ALA A 17 0.55 -13.01 26.89
N THR A 18 1.43 -13.24 27.86
CA THR A 18 2.88 -13.26 27.65
C THR A 18 3.30 -14.64 27.14
N PHE A 19 3.67 -14.73 25.86
CA PHE A 19 4.34 -15.90 25.34
C PHE A 19 5.85 -15.80 25.58
N VAL A 20 6.38 -16.62 26.48
CA VAL A 20 7.81 -16.80 26.70
C VAL A 20 8.29 -17.90 25.75
N VAL A 21 9.12 -17.54 24.77
CA VAL A 21 9.81 -18.50 23.90
C VAL A 21 11.20 -18.73 24.48
N PRO A 22 11.61 -20.00 24.78
CA PRO A 22 12.94 -20.26 25.31
C PRO A 22 14.02 -20.05 24.26
N LEU A 23 15.04 -19.27 24.61
CA LEU A 23 16.30 -19.10 23.86
C LEU A 23 17.11 -20.39 23.99
N THR A 24 17.23 -21.16 22.90
CA THR A 24 18.30 -22.14 22.75
C THR A 24 19.47 -21.48 21.99
N SER A 25 20.59 -21.33 22.69
CA SER A 25 21.84 -20.84 22.14
C SER A 25 22.47 -21.87 21.20
N TYR A 26 22.60 -21.53 19.92
CA TYR A 26 23.47 -22.20 18.97
C TYR A 26 24.54 -21.22 18.49
N THR A 27 25.78 -21.48 18.86
CA THR A 27 26.97 -20.75 18.36
C THR A 27 27.37 -21.30 17.00
N HIS A 28 27.17 -20.52 15.94
CA HIS A 28 28.00 -20.60 14.71
C HIS A 28 27.96 -19.25 14.01
N ASN A 29 29.13 -18.80 13.54
CA ASN A 29 29.34 -17.51 12.85
C ASN A 29 28.32 -17.30 11.73
N GLN A 30 27.37 -16.41 11.96
CA GLN A 30 26.45 -15.90 10.95
C GLN A 30 26.29 -14.39 11.17
N VAL A 31 26.39 -13.66 10.08
CA VAL A 31 26.11 -12.23 10.00
C VAL A 31 24.74 -11.95 10.60
N THR A 32 24.71 -11.21 11.69
CA THR A 32 23.48 -10.87 12.41
C THR A 32 22.68 -9.86 11.61
N ALA A 33 21.71 -10.33 10.83
CA ALA A 33 20.62 -9.46 10.36
C ALA A 33 19.76 -9.12 11.59
N THR A 34 19.88 -7.89 12.09
CA THR A 34 19.04 -7.40 13.17
C THR A 34 17.64 -7.13 12.60
N THR A 35 16.77 -8.13 12.67
CA THR A 35 15.35 -7.94 12.39
C THR A 35 14.74 -7.20 13.58
N THR A 36 14.60 -5.89 13.46
CA THR A 36 13.88 -5.08 14.44
C THR A 36 12.39 -5.27 14.18
N TYR A 37 11.76 -6.10 14.99
CA TYR A 37 10.29 -6.18 15.03
C TYR A 37 9.77 -4.93 15.70
N TYR A 38 9.14 -4.06 14.91
CA TYR A 38 8.36 -2.96 15.46
C TYR A 38 7.08 -3.52 16.05
N GLN A 39 6.87 -3.31 17.34
CA GLN A 39 5.56 -3.55 17.96
C GLN A 39 4.57 -2.58 17.33
N ILE A 40 3.61 -3.12 16.59
CA ILE A 40 2.44 -2.37 16.14
C ILE A 40 1.58 -2.17 17.39
N SER A 41 1.73 -1.04 18.04
CA SER A 41 0.74 -0.57 19.01
C SER A 41 -0.53 -0.29 18.19
N GLN A 42 -1.55 -1.11 18.37
CA GLN A 42 -2.89 -0.80 17.84
C GLN A 42 -3.42 0.42 18.58
N ASN A 43 -2.99 1.58 18.13
CA ASN A 43 -3.60 2.84 18.51
C ASN A 43 -4.77 3.04 17.53
N THR A 44 -5.95 2.54 17.90
CA THR A 44 -7.22 2.75 17.20
C THR A 44 -7.65 4.21 17.28
N ASN A 45 -6.85 5.11 16.74
CA ASN A 45 -7.32 6.39 16.28
C ASN A 45 -7.63 6.21 14.79
N ASN A 46 -8.88 5.84 14.49
CA ASN A 46 -9.48 5.90 13.16
C ASN A 46 -9.48 7.35 12.64
N GLN A 47 -8.31 7.90 12.34
CA GLN A 47 -8.21 8.98 11.39
C GLN A 47 -8.33 8.32 10.01
N SER A 48 -9.54 8.34 9.49
CA SER A 48 -9.81 8.02 8.08
C SER A 48 -8.74 8.74 7.26
N THR A 49 -7.88 8.00 6.58
CA THR A 49 -6.78 8.53 5.79
C THR A 49 -7.26 9.32 4.56
N GLY A 50 -8.54 9.68 4.49
CA GLY A 50 -9.11 10.46 3.39
C GLY A 50 -8.97 9.82 2.00
N ILE A 51 -8.40 8.61 1.91
CA ILE A 51 -8.27 7.87 0.65
C ILE A 51 -9.42 6.87 0.51
N THR A 52 -9.97 6.76 -0.71
CA THR A 52 -11.00 5.78 -1.06
C THR A 52 -10.58 5.01 -2.31
N ILE A 53 -11.23 3.89 -2.58
CA ILE A 53 -10.92 3.04 -3.74
C ILE A 53 -11.04 3.81 -5.07
N GLU A 54 -12.00 4.73 -5.17
CA GLU A 54 -12.22 5.55 -6.36
C GLU A 54 -11.05 6.52 -6.63
N ARG A 55 -10.27 6.81 -5.60
CA ARG A 55 -9.08 7.69 -5.66
C ARG A 55 -7.79 6.92 -6.01
N LEU A 56 -7.88 5.58 -6.17
CA LEU A 56 -6.74 4.75 -6.57
C LEU A 56 -6.54 4.81 -8.08
N GLY A 57 -5.59 5.65 -8.50
CA GLY A 57 -5.25 5.80 -9.91
C GLY A 57 -4.16 6.82 -10.15
N ILE A 58 -3.45 6.67 -11.28
CA ILE A 58 -2.33 7.53 -11.70
C ILE A 58 -2.40 7.75 -13.21
N GLY A 59 -2.20 8.99 -13.67
CA GLY A 59 -2.14 9.32 -15.09
C GLY A 59 -3.46 9.11 -15.84
N GLY A 60 -4.59 9.22 -15.14
CA GLY A 60 -5.93 8.97 -15.67
C GLY A 60 -6.31 7.50 -15.73
N VAL A 61 -5.38 6.59 -15.39
CA VAL A 61 -5.66 5.16 -15.29
C VAL A 61 -6.01 4.80 -13.85
N LYS A 62 -7.06 4.00 -13.67
CA LYS A 62 -7.50 3.44 -12.40
C LYS A 62 -7.23 1.93 -12.35
N LEU A 63 -7.17 1.38 -11.16
CA LEU A 63 -7.18 -0.07 -10.97
C LEU A 63 -8.46 -0.68 -11.58
N SER A 64 -8.39 -1.93 -11.99
CA SER A 64 -9.44 -2.69 -12.71
C SER A 64 -9.76 -2.20 -14.14
N MET A 65 -9.11 -1.15 -14.65
CA MET A 65 -9.26 -0.77 -16.06
C MET A 65 -8.67 -1.85 -16.97
N SER A 66 -9.38 -2.15 -18.07
CA SER A 66 -8.90 -3.08 -19.09
C SER A 66 -7.71 -2.51 -19.86
N GLU A 67 -6.88 -3.39 -20.45
CA GLU A 67 -5.77 -2.97 -21.32
C GLU A 67 -6.23 -2.03 -22.45
N ALA A 68 -7.40 -2.28 -23.03
CA ALA A 68 -7.95 -1.41 -24.08
C ALA A 68 -8.22 0.02 -23.58
N GLN A 69 -8.75 0.17 -22.36
CA GLN A 69 -8.97 1.48 -21.73
C GLN A 69 -7.63 2.18 -21.42
N VAL A 70 -6.64 1.44 -20.90
CA VAL A 70 -5.30 1.96 -20.68
C VAL A 70 -4.70 2.51 -21.97
N ARG A 71 -4.74 1.75 -23.05
CA ARG A 71 -4.21 2.17 -24.35
C ARG A 71 -4.95 3.36 -24.95
N LYS A 72 -6.24 3.50 -24.66
CA LYS A 72 -7.01 4.71 -25.04
C LYS A 72 -6.54 5.95 -24.32
N ILE A 73 -6.11 5.83 -23.05
CA ILE A 73 -5.67 6.96 -22.19
C ILE A 73 -4.20 7.29 -22.46
N LEU A 74 -3.31 6.29 -22.43
CA LEU A 74 -1.86 6.48 -22.47
C LEU A 74 -1.25 6.27 -23.87
N GLY A 75 -2.02 5.77 -24.82
CA GLY A 75 -1.55 5.46 -26.17
C GLY A 75 -0.84 4.10 -26.24
N LYS A 76 0.09 3.97 -27.20
CA LYS A 76 0.88 2.76 -27.43
C LYS A 76 2.02 2.68 -26.39
N PRO A 77 2.17 1.56 -25.63
CA PRO A 77 3.30 1.39 -24.72
C PRO A 77 4.62 1.25 -25.50
N VAL A 78 5.71 1.67 -24.88
CA VAL A 78 7.08 1.50 -25.40
C VAL A 78 7.46 0.03 -25.43
N LYS A 79 7.04 -0.74 -24.40
CA LYS A 79 7.31 -2.17 -24.28
C LYS A 79 6.12 -2.89 -23.65
N VAL A 80 5.87 -4.12 -24.09
CA VAL A 80 4.91 -5.04 -23.49
C VAL A 80 5.66 -6.30 -23.10
N GLU A 81 5.51 -6.73 -21.87
CA GLU A 81 6.08 -7.97 -21.35
C GLU A 81 4.92 -8.88 -20.89
N ASN A 82 4.99 -10.16 -21.21
CA ASN A 82 4.04 -11.15 -20.71
C ASN A 82 4.79 -12.07 -19.74
N GLY A 83 4.13 -12.47 -18.66
CA GLY A 83 4.69 -13.33 -17.64
C GLY A 83 3.63 -14.21 -16.99
N PHE A 84 4.09 -14.99 -16.02
CA PHE A 84 3.24 -15.82 -15.17
C PHE A 84 3.73 -15.73 -13.74
N ILE A 85 2.83 -15.40 -12.82
CA ILE A 85 3.09 -15.36 -11.38
C ILE A 85 2.23 -16.46 -10.74
N PRO A 86 2.79 -17.44 -10.02
CA PRO A 86 2.04 -18.59 -9.51
C PRO A 86 0.79 -18.24 -8.72
N ALA A 87 0.84 -17.17 -7.91
CA ALA A 87 -0.28 -16.72 -7.08
C ALA A 87 -1.34 -15.91 -7.86
N ILE A 88 -1.01 -15.37 -9.05
CA ILE A 88 -1.86 -14.45 -9.80
C ILE A 88 -2.31 -15.07 -11.14
N GLY A 89 -1.47 -15.91 -11.75
CA GLY A 89 -1.67 -16.45 -13.08
C GLY A 89 -0.92 -15.66 -14.16
N LYS A 90 -1.49 -15.53 -15.35
CA LYS A 90 -0.90 -14.76 -16.44
C LYS A 90 -0.96 -13.27 -16.14
N VAL A 91 0.18 -12.63 -16.33
CA VAL A 91 0.35 -11.18 -16.12
C VAL A 91 0.89 -10.53 -17.37
N ARG A 92 0.61 -9.25 -17.53
CA ARG A 92 1.13 -8.40 -18.61
C ARG A 92 1.58 -7.06 -18.05
N THR A 93 2.82 -6.68 -18.35
CA THR A 93 3.37 -5.37 -17.99
C THR A 93 3.37 -4.46 -19.21
N LEU A 94 2.74 -3.31 -19.09
CA LEU A 94 2.78 -2.23 -20.09
C LEU A 94 3.74 -1.14 -19.61
N LYS A 95 4.85 -0.92 -20.34
CA LYS A 95 5.84 0.11 -20.00
C LYS A 95 5.70 1.32 -20.90
N TYR A 96 5.57 2.48 -20.30
CA TYR A 96 5.59 3.80 -20.94
C TYR A 96 6.72 4.64 -20.37
N ALA A 97 7.05 5.78 -20.98
CA ALA A 97 8.07 6.68 -20.44
C ALA A 97 7.62 7.28 -19.10
N GLY A 98 8.14 6.72 -17.99
CA GLY A 98 7.89 7.19 -16.62
C GLY A 98 6.60 6.70 -15.96
N ILE A 99 5.90 5.72 -16.57
CA ILE A 99 4.82 4.97 -15.91
C ILE A 99 4.82 3.51 -16.40
N THR A 100 4.62 2.60 -15.49
CA THR A 100 4.49 1.16 -15.73
C THR A 100 3.19 0.67 -15.13
N LEU A 101 2.49 -0.22 -15.85
CA LEU A 101 1.25 -0.83 -15.38
C LEU A 101 1.38 -2.34 -15.47
N ASP A 102 0.97 -3.01 -14.39
CA ASP A 102 0.87 -4.46 -14.36
C ASP A 102 -0.60 -4.87 -14.36
N LEU A 103 -0.92 -5.81 -15.25
CA LEU A 103 -2.25 -6.32 -15.50
C LEU A 103 -2.27 -7.82 -15.27
N ASP A 104 -3.34 -8.33 -14.71
CA ASP A 104 -3.65 -9.76 -14.60
C ASP A 104 -4.76 -10.18 -15.56
N GLU A 105 -4.74 -11.45 -15.99
CA GLU A 105 -5.75 -11.97 -16.92
C GLU A 105 -7.10 -12.19 -16.23
N GLY A 106 -7.10 -12.33 -14.90
CA GLY A 106 -8.33 -12.62 -14.15
C GLY A 106 -9.01 -13.93 -14.57
N ALA A 107 -10.33 -14.03 -14.33
CA ALA A 107 -11.11 -15.24 -14.61
C ALA A 107 -11.45 -15.43 -16.10
N LYS A 108 -11.36 -14.38 -16.92
CA LYS A 108 -11.72 -14.43 -18.36
C LYS A 108 -10.45 -14.42 -19.21
N PRO A 109 -10.13 -15.52 -19.94
CA PRO A 109 -8.96 -15.58 -20.81
C PRO A 109 -8.89 -14.40 -21.78
N GLY A 110 -7.73 -13.80 -21.90
CA GLY A 110 -7.47 -12.64 -22.77
C GLY A 110 -7.93 -11.29 -22.23
N ASN A 111 -8.63 -11.25 -21.10
CA ASN A 111 -9.11 -10.00 -20.50
C ASN A 111 -8.17 -9.54 -19.39
N PHE A 112 -7.16 -8.75 -19.74
CA PHE A 112 -6.20 -8.19 -18.80
C PHE A 112 -6.72 -6.91 -18.16
N THR A 113 -6.65 -6.84 -16.82
CA THR A 113 -7.06 -5.67 -16.02
C THR A 113 -5.93 -5.19 -15.12
N VAL A 114 -5.86 -3.88 -14.89
CA VAL A 114 -4.80 -3.23 -14.10
C VAL A 114 -4.94 -3.59 -12.62
N TYR A 115 -3.89 -4.13 -12.03
CA TYR A 115 -3.81 -4.35 -10.58
C TYR A 115 -2.70 -3.53 -9.91
N GLN A 116 -1.72 -3.03 -10.69
CA GLN A 116 -0.66 -2.14 -10.17
C GLN A 116 -0.33 -1.05 -11.17
N ILE A 117 0.01 0.15 -10.67
CA ILE A 117 0.47 1.28 -11.45
C ILE A 117 1.65 1.91 -10.71
N LYS A 118 2.79 2.08 -11.38
CA LYS A 118 3.99 2.71 -10.86
C LYS A 118 4.36 3.91 -11.70
N ALA A 119 4.45 5.09 -11.11
CA ALA A 119 4.90 6.32 -11.78
C ALA A 119 6.21 6.83 -11.18
N THR A 120 7.18 7.12 -12.06
CA THR A 120 8.50 7.68 -11.73
C THR A 120 8.75 9.03 -12.42
N SER A 121 7.73 9.57 -13.10
CA SER A 121 7.82 10.85 -13.82
C SER A 121 6.76 11.82 -13.33
N SER A 122 7.11 13.10 -13.27
CA SER A 122 6.20 14.21 -12.96
C SER A 122 5.10 14.44 -14.01
N LYS A 123 5.18 13.75 -15.15
CA LYS A 123 4.16 13.77 -16.20
C LYS A 123 2.83 13.19 -15.73
N TYR A 124 2.87 12.25 -14.80
CA TYR A 124 1.69 11.52 -14.32
C TYR A 124 1.37 11.90 -12.89
N SER A 125 0.12 12.24 -12.63
CA SER A 125 -0.36 12.59 -11.29
C SER A 125 -1.38 11.55 -10.80
N THR A 126 -1.53 11.46 -9.48
CA THR A 126 -2.70 10.81 -8.87
C THR A 126 -3.96 11.57 -9.26
N ILE A 127 -5.14 11.00 -8.97
CA ILE A 127 -6.44 11.66 -9.15
C ILE A 127 -6.48 13.01 -8.40
N ASP A 128 -5.79 13.09 -7.25
CA ASP A 128 -5.72 14.29 -6.40
C ASP A 128 -4.60 15.25 -6.77
N GLY A 129 -3.96 15.05 -7.91
CA GLY A 129 -2.96 15.98 -8.47
C GLY A 129 -1.57 15.89 -7.81
N LEU A 130 -1.27 14.81 -7.08
CA LEU A 130 0.09 14.54 -6.57
C LEU A 130 0.94 13.89 -7.65
N LYS A 131 2.18 14.34 -7.79
CA LYS A 131 3.12 13.84 -8.81
C LYS A 131 4.54 13.75 -8.27
N VAL A 132 5.37 12.98 -8.95
CA VAL A 132 6.82 12.93 -8.70
C VAL A 132 7.40 14.33 -8.70
N GLY A 133 8.25 14.65 -7.71
CA GLY A 133 8.82 15.96 -7.46
C GLY A 133 8.04 16.84 -6.46
N ASP A 134 6.78 16.52 -6.16
CA ASP A 134 6.02 17.21 -5.12
C ASP A 134 6.63 16.94 -3.73
N ARG A 135 6.43 17.88 -2.79
CA ARG A 135 6.93 17.75 -1.42
C ARG A 135 6.10 16.74 -0.61
N GLN A 136 6.74 15.99 0.28
CA GLN A 136 6.09 15.12 1.26
C GLN A 136 4.95 15.81 2.02
N SER A 137 5.15 17.07 2.41
CA SER A 137 4.12 17.85 3.11
C SER A 137 2.84 18.05 2.29
N LYS A 138 2.92 18.03 0.94
CA LYS A 138 1.73 18.07 0.08
C LYS A 138 0.96 16.76 0.16
N VAL A 139 1.65 15.61 0.22
CA VAL A 139 1.01 14.29 0.41
C VAL A 139 0.21 14.25 1.72
N ILE A 140 0.88 14.62 2.83
CA ILE A 140 0.26 14.63 4.17
C ILE A 140 -0.94 15.60 4.23
N ARG A 141 -0.85 16.74 3.56
CA ARG A 141 -1.97 17.68 3.49
C ARG A 141 -3.16 17.15 2.69
N THR A 142 -2.90 16.36 1.64
CA THR A 142 -3.94 15.80 0.75
C THR A 142 -4.64 14.60 1.36
N TYR A 143 -3.90 13.70 2.01
CA TYR A 143 -4.42 12.42 2.49
C TYR A 143 -4.41 12.27 4.02
N GLY A 144 -3.84 13.23 4.75
CA GLY A 144 -3.66 13.14 6.20
C GLY A 144 -2.37 12.45 6.60
N LYS A 145 -2.21 12.25 7.92
CA LYS A 145 -1.09 11.48 8.47
C LYS A 145 -1.30 10.00 8.18
N THR A 146 -0.21 9.28 7.97
CA THR A 146 -0.22 7.84 7.71
C THR A 146 0.98 7.17 8.35
N GLU A 147 1.02 5.85 8.26
CA GLU A 147 2.21 5.09 8.61
C GLU A 147 3.38 5.44 7.70
N ILE A 148 4.53 5.62 8.32
CA ILE A 148 5.79 5.96 7.65
C ILE A 148 6.77 4.83 7.93
N SER A 149 7.31 4.25 6.85
CA SER A 149 8.43 3.31 6.92
C SER A 149 9.66 3.91 6.27
N GLN A 150 10.86 3.47 6.72
CA GLN A 150 12.12 3.92 6.17
C GLN A 150 12.90 2.74 5.59
N ASP A 151 13.40 2.92 4.38
CA ASP A 151 14.33 2.00 3.73
C ASP A 151 15.55 2.79 3.24
N GLY A 152 16.62 2.75 4.03
CA GLY A 152 17.81 3.56 3.80
C GLY A 152 17.51 5.05 3.80
N LYS A 153 17.65 5.69 2.62
CA LYS A 153 17.37 7.14 2.44
C LYS A 153 15.95 7.43 1.96
N VAL A 154 15.17 6.38 1.67
CA VAL A 154 13.80 6.48 1.18
C VAL A 154 12.84 6.44 2.35
N THR A 155 11.94 7.40 2.40
CA THR A 155 10.80 7.42 3.32
C THR A 155 9.55 7.02 2.54
N ASN A 156 8.84 6.00 2.99
CA ASN A 156 7.60 5.55 2.37
C ASN A 156 6.40 6.00 3.19
N LEU A 157 5.43 6.64 2.53
CA LEU A 157 4.13 6.99 3.11
C LEU A 157 3.10 6.03 2.52
N ASN A 158 2.50 5.20 3.39
CA ASN A 158 1.60 4.13 2.98
C ASN A 158 0.16 4.50 3.33
N TYR A 159 -0.70 4.58 2.31
CA TYR A 159 -2.14 4.85 2.45
C TYR A 159 -2.89 3.61 1.97
N ILE A 160 -3.56 2.92 2.89
CA ILE A 160 -4.28 1.68 2.61
C ILE A 160 -5.78 1.93 2.67
N VAL A 161 -6.51 1.32 1.74
CA VAL A 161 -7.96 1.15 1.72
C VAL A 161 -8.24 -0.33 1.92
N GLU A 162 -9.01 -0.69 2.95
CA GLU A 162 -9.29 -2.09 3.29
C GLU A 162 -10.55 -2.61 2.61
N GLU A 163 -11.60 -1.78 2.54
CA GLU A 163 -12.91 -2.16 2.01
C GLU A 163 -13.30 -1.31 0.79
N PRO A 164 -14.03 -1.85 -0.19
CA PRO A 164 -14.47 -3.25 -0.35
C PRO A 164 -13.41 -4.18 -0.96
N SER A 165 -12.30 -3.63 -1.45
CA SER A 165 -11.17 -4.36 -2.02
C SER A 165 -9.88 -3.75 -1.51
N PRO A 166 -9.04 -4.52 -0.79
CA PRO A 166 -7.83 -3.97 -0.21
C PRO A 166 -6.86 -3.48 -1.29
N GLY A 167 -6.38 -2.26 -1.11
CA GLY A 167 -5.47 -1.62 -2.05
C GLY A 167 -4.88 -0.34 -1.46
N GLY A 168 -4.10 0.40 -2.23
CA GLY A 168 -3.52 1.62 -1.69
C GLY A 168 -2.68 2.45 -2.63
N LEU A 169 -2.17 3.53 -2.05
CA LEU A 169 -1.14 4.39 -2.62
C LEU A 169 0.08 4.40 -1.68
N ASN A 170 1.24 4.14 -2.25
CA ASN A 170 2.52 4.34 -1.60
C ASN A 170 3.27 5.49 -2.30
N PHE A 171 3.86 6.36 -1.50
CA PHE A 171 4.71 7.45 -1.98
C PHE A 171 6.12 7.25 -1.45
N SER A 172 7.07 6.92 -2.32
CA SER A 172 8.48 6.91 -1.97
C SER A 172 9.03 8.33 -2.05
N VAL A 173 9.70 8.75 -0.99
CA VAL A 173 10.20 10.12 -0.80
C VAL A 173 11.68 10.10 -0.50
N GLU A 174 12.47 10.86 -1.25
CA GLU A 174 13.87 11.15 -0.95
C GLU A 174 14.08 12.66 -0.85
N LYS A 175 14.87 13.08 0.14
CA LYS A 175 15.16 14.51 0.39
C LYS A 175 13.90 15.37 0.43
N GLY A 176 12.80 14.82 1.02
CA GLY A 176 11.52 15.51 1.16
C GLY A 176 10.68 15.67 -0.11
N LYS A 177 11.04 15.01 -1.22
CA LYS A 177 10.31 15.02 -2.48
C LYS A 177 9.93 13.61 -2.93
N ILE A 178 8.75 13.46 -3.53
CA ILE A 178 8.28 12.22 -4.12
C ILE A 178 9.20 11.82 -5.26
N THR A 179 9.71 10.59 -5.23
CA THR A 179 10.51 9.97 -6.30
C THR A 179 9.74 8.91 -7.06
N GLU A 180 8.78 8.25 -6.39
CA GLU A 180 7.91 7.23 -6.98
C GLU A 180 6.51 7.31 -6.35
N ILE A 181 5.50 7.00 -7.14
CA ILE A 181 4.12 6.79 -6.68
C ILE A 181 3.71 5.39 -7.14
N PHE A 182 3.26 4.56 -6.19
CA PHE A 182 2.82 3.21 -6.44
C PHE A 182 1.37 3.04 -6.00
N CYS A 183 0.51 2.64 -6.93
CA CYS A 183 -0.91 2.37 -6.71
C CYS A 183 -1.16 0.87 -6.96
N PHE A 184 -1.87 0.18 -6.07
CA PHE A 184 -1.98 -1.26 -6.13
C PHE A 184 -3.25 -1.80 -5.48
N TYR A 185 -3.68 -3.01 -5.91
CA TYR A 185 -4.53 -3.89 -5.12
C TYR A 185 -3.64 -4.85 -4.30
N LEU A 186 -4.07 -5.14 -3.07
CA LEU A 186 -3.54 -6.27 -2.32
C LEU A 186 -4.19 -7.54 -2.87
N MET A 187 -3.37 -8.43 -3.44
CA MET A 187 -3.83 -9.73 -3.90
C MET A 187 -3.82 -10.70 -2.71
N ASN A 188 -4.99 -11.29 -2.41
CA ASN A 188 -5.17 -12.30 -1.36
C ASN A 188 -4.99 -13.69 -1.94
#